data_e6a2125429faa30e8f1c97f71b01665f
#
_entry.id   e6a2125429faa30e8f1c97f71b01665f
#
_cell.length_a   1.000
_cell.length_b   1.000
_cell.length_c   1.000
_cell.angle_alpha   90.00
_cell.angle_beta   90.00
_cell.angle_gamma   90.00
#
_symmetry.space_group_name_H-M   'P 1'
#
loop_
_entity.id
_entity.type
_entity.pdbx_description
1 polymer ?
#
loop_
_entity_poly.entity_id
_entity_poly.type
_entity_poly.pdbx_seq_one_letter_code
_entity_poly.pdbx_strand_id
1 'polypeptide(L)'
;MPKLPSGVSIVTESALSLIFKDGPRGQFLCLTKDQDGNAKICAVDNNTGDAWTEDFNSLTAALYWLENQAATPNEAETYAAAKAAEQYDDPLREEIDHYIESERAAAQTLADQIEHYVNTAHEARVTVQTKVAAILRHNKHNKEEEQ
;
A
#
# COMPACT_ATOMS: atom_id res chain seq x y z
N MET A 1 5.28 -15.69 10.04
CA MET A 1 5.78 -14.58 9.20
C MET A 1 7.09 -14.95 8.56
N PRO A 2 7.25 -14.78 7.27
CA PRO A 2 8.55 -14.92 6.64
C PRO A 2 9.51 -13.91 7.25
N LYS A 3 10.73 -14.33 7.49
CA LYS A 3 11.76 -13.45 8.02
C LYS A 3 12.37 -12.64 6.89
N LEU A 4 12.20 -11.33 6.95
CA LEU A 4 12.97 -10.42 6.11
C LEU A 4 14.41 -10.32 6.63
N PRO A 5 15.37 -9.99 5.75
CA PRO A 5 16.72 -9.69 6.20
C PRO A 5 16.74 -8.59 7.25
N SER A 6 17.72 -8.64 8.15
CA SER A 6 17.90 -7.62 9.18
C SER A 6 18.07 -6.24 8.53
N GLY A 7 17.33 -5.24 9.02
CA GLY A 7 17.40 -3.87 8.50
C GLY A 7 16.47 -3.57 7.33
N VAL A 8 15.70 -4.55 6.86
CA VAL A 8 14.67 -4.34 5.83
C VAL A 8 13.29 -4.35 6.47
N SER A 9 12.50 -3.31 6.23
CA SER A 9 11.15 -3.15 6.77
C SER A 9 10.12 -2.96 5.66
N ILE A 10 8.93 -3.50 5.85
CA ILE A 10 7.80 -3.26 4.94
C ILE A 10 7.07 -2.00 5.41
N VAL A 11 6.79 -1.10 4.49
CA VAL A 11 6.12 0.17 4.76
C VAL A 11 4.94 0.38 3.82
N THR A 12 4.04 1.27 4.21
CA THR A 12 2.92 1.72 3.36
C THR A 12 3.38 2.80 2.38
N GLU A 13 2.59 3.05 1.33
CA GLU A 13 2.88 4.14 0.39
C GLU A 13 2.93 5.50 1.08
N SER A 14 2.08 5.73 2.09
CA SER A 14 2.08 6.96 2.88
C SER A 14 3.39 7.14 3.67
N ALA A 15 3.89 6.06 4.27
CA ALA A 15 5.17 6.06 4.98
C ALA A 15 6.35 6.29 4.01
N LEU A 16 6.24 5.76 2.79
CA LEU A 16 7.25 5.96 1.75
C LEU A 16 7.44 7.45 1.43
N SER A 17 6.36 8.20 1.33
CA SER A 17 6.42 9.65 1.11
C SER A 17 7.18 10.39 2.22
N LEU A 18 7.05 9.95 3.45
CA LEU A 18 7.80 10.51 4.59
C LEU A 18 9.29 10.18 4.51
N ILE A 19 9.64 8.98 4.07
CA ILE A 19 11.03 8.55 3.88
C ILE A 19 11.74 9.43 2.85
N PHE A 20 11.05 9.81 1.79
CA PHE A 20 11.62 10.68 0.74
C PHE A 20 11.89 12.11 1.21
N LYS A 21 11.17 12.60 2.20
CA LYS A 21 11.38 13.97 2.71
C LYS A 21 12.50 14.06 3.73
N ASP A 22 12.33 13.41 4.87
CA ASP A 22 13.27 13.43 6.00
C ASP A 22 13.14 12.14 6.80
N GLY A 23 12.89 11.05 6.09
CA GLY A 23 12.56 9.79 6.72
C GLY A 23 13.73 9.07 7.35
N PRO A 24 13.44 7.99 8.08
CA PRO A 24 14.47 7.18 8.73
C PRO A 24 15.42 6.55 7.71
N ARG A 25 16.67 6.39 8.14
CA ARG A 25 17.66 5.62 7.39
C ARG A 25 17.32 4.16 7.41
N GLY A 26 17.71 3.43 6.39
CA GLY A 26 17.52 2.00 6.28
C GLY A 26 17.04 1.56 4.90
N GLN A 27 16.62 0.31 4.84
CA GLN A 27 16.10 -0.29 3.61
C GLN A 27 14.63 -0.66 3.81
N PHE A 28 13.82 -0.38 2.81
CA PHE A 28 12.37 -0.52 2.90
C PHE A 28 11.80 -1.19 1.65
N LEU A 29 10.69 -1.89 1.85
CA LEU A 29 9.88 -2.47 0.78
C LEU A 29 8.47 -1.93 0.88
N CYS A 30 7.88 -1.61 -0.27
CA CYS A 30 6.50 -1.15 -0.36
C CYS A 30 5.79 -1.87 -1.52
N LEU A 31 4.58 -2.37 -1.26
CA LEU A 31 3.74 -2.91 -2.32
C LEU A 31 3.07 -1.76 -3.05
N THR A 32 3.28 -1.69 -4.35
CA THR A 32 2.72 -0.66 -5.23
C THR A 32 2.02 -1.29 -6.41
N LYS A 33 1.41 -0.47 -7.25
CA LYS A 33 0.85 -0.90 -8.54
C LYS A 33 1.45 -0.03 -9.64
N ASP A 34 1.71 -0.65 -10.78
CA ASP A 34 2.11 0.08 -11.98
C ASP A 34 0.90 0.76 -12.65
N GLN A 35 1.14 1.43 -13.78
CA GLN A 35 0.09 2.13 -14.53
C GLN A 35 -0.99 1.20 -15.07
N ASP A 36 -0.66 -0.08 -15.31
CA ASP A 36 -1.59 -1.10 -15.79
C ASP A 36 -2.34 -1.83 -14.67
N GLY A 37 -2.07 -1.44 -13.40
CA GLY A 37 -2.69 -2.05 -12.23
C GLY A 37 -2.01 -3.33 -11.75
N ASN A 38 -0.86 -3.69 -12.31
CA ASN A 38 -0.08 -4.84 -11.88
C ASN A 38 0.68 -4.55 -10.59
N ALA A 39 0.69 -5.50 -9.69
CA ALA A 39 1.41 -5.36 -8.43
C ALA A 39 2.93 -5.32 -8.66
N LYS A 40 3.58 -4.38 -8.00
CA LYS A 40 5.04 -4.21 -7.99
C LYS A 40 5.53 -4.11 -6.56
N ILE A 41 6.78 -4.45 -6.36
CA ILE A 41 7.47 -4.26 -5.09
C ILE A 41 8.49 -3.14 -5.28
N CYS A 42 8.23 -2.02 -4.62
CA CYS A 42 9.17 -0.90 -4.61
C CYS A 42 10.21 -1.15 -3.52
N ALA A 43 11.46 -1.22 -3.91
CA ALA A 43 12.58 -1.31 -2.97
C ALA A 43 13.20 0.07 -2.79
N VAL A 44 13.48 0.45 -1.55
CA VAL A 44 14.08 1.75 -1.21
C VAL A 44 15.34 1.53 -0.39
N ASP A 45 16.44 2.05 -0.87
CA ASP A 45 17.68 2.11 -0.11
C ASP A 45 17.90 3.56 0.35
N ASN A 46 17.66 3.80 1.64
CA ASN A 46 17.84 5.12 2.27
C ASN A 46 18.97 5.11 3.31
N ASN A 47 19.94 4.22 3.18
CA ASN A 47 21.07 4.17 4.10
C ASN A 47 21.92 5.43 4.09
N THR A 48 22.03 6.08 2.93
CA THR A 48 22.79 7.33 2.75
C THR A 48 21.93 8.59 2.86
N GLY A 49 20.60 8.46 2.86
CA GLY A 49 19.67 9.58 2.83
C GLY A 49 19.22 10.00 1.43
N ASP A 50 19.76 9.39 0.39
CA ASP A 50 19.43 9.70 -1.01
C ASP A 50 18.14 8.99 -1.49
N ALA A 51 17.65 8.03 -0.75
CA ALA A 51 16.41 7.29 -1.01
C ALA A 51 16.35 6.73 -2.45
N TRP A 52 17.31 5.90 -2.81
CA TRP A 52 17.32 5.21 -4.11
C TRP A 52 16.16 4.23 -4.18
N THR A 53 15.38 4.27 -5.26
CA THR A 53 14.18 3.45 -5.42
C THR A 53 14.18 2.73 -6.76
N GLU A 54 13.74 1.48 -6.73
CA GLU A 54 13.47 0.69 -7.93
C GLU A 54 12.26 -0.22 -7.71
N ASP A 55 11.52 -0.47 -8.78
CA ASP A 55 10.36 -1.36 -8.77
C ASP A 55 10.72 -2.73 -9.34
N PHE A 56 10.23 -3.77 -8.68
CA PHE A 56 10.51 -5.15 -9.05
C PHE A 56 9.23 -5.98 -9.14
N ASN A 57 9.29 -7.04 -9.94
CA ASN A 57 8.18 -7.98 -10.10
C ASN A 57 8.12 -9.05 -9.01
N SER A 58 9.22 -9.22 -8.24
CA SER A 58 9.30 -10.25 -7.22
C SER A 58 10.04 -9.75 -5.98
N LEU A 59 9.75 -10.38 -4.85
CA LEU A 59 10.46 -10.11 -3.60
C LEU A 59 11.93 -10.51 -3.71
N THR A 60 12.22 -11.62 -4.39
CA THR A 60 13.60 -12.10 -4.58
C THR A 60 14.45 -11.06 -5.30
N ALA A 61 13.93 -10.44 -6.37
CA ALA A 61 14.62 -9.39 -7.09
C ALA A 61 14.84 -8.15 -6.22
N ALA A 62 13.82 -7.71 -5.50
CA ALA A 62 13.90 -6.54 -4.63
C ALA A 62 14.96 -6.73 -3.53
N LEU A 63 14.94 -7.87 -2.86
CA LEU A 63 15.91 -8.17 -1.81
C LEU A 63 17.33 -8.32 -2.35
N TYR A 64 17.49 -8.93 -3.52
CA TYR A 64 18.79 -9.03 -4.18
C TYR A 64 19.39 -7.65 -4.46
N TRP A 65 18.56 -6.74 -5.00
CA TRP A 65 18.98 -5.39 -5.29
C TRP A 65 19.38 -4.61 -4.03
N LEU A 66 18.60 -4.76 -2.95
CA LEU A 66 18.91 -4.11 -1.67
C LEU A 66 20.21 -4.64 -1.04
N GLU A 67 20.48 -5.92 -1.20
CA GLU A 67 21.68 -6.56 -0.67
C GLU A 67 22.94 -6.26 -1.50
N ASN A 68 22.77 -6.10 -2.82
CA ASN A 68 23.85 -5.92 -3.77
C ASN A 68 23.79 -4.52 -4.39
N GLN A 69 24.30 -3.53 -3.71
CA GLN A 69 24.20 -2.11 -4.08
C GLN A 69 24.75 -1.77 -5.48
N ALA A 70 25.67 -2.57 -6.01
CA ALA A 70 26.21 -2.39 -7.35
C ALA A 70 25.38 -3.07 -8.44
N ALA A 71 24.36 -3.84 -8.08
CA ALA A 71 23.51 -4.54 -9.05
C ALA A 71 22.55 -3.58 -9.74
N THR A 72 22.34 -3.81 -11.04
CA THR A 72 21.28 -3.12 -11.77
C THR A 72 19.94 -3.79 -11.49
N PRO A 73 18.79 -3.09 -11.68
CA PRO A 73 17.47 -3.72 -11.57
C PRO A 73 17.33 -4.95 -12.49
N ASN A 74 17.90 -4.89 -13.68
CA ASN A 74 17.86 -5.99 -14.64
C ASN A 74 18.62 -7.22 -14.15
N GLU A 75 19.78 -7.03 -13.53
CA GLU A 75 20.54 -8.11 -12.90
C GLU A 75 19.73 -8.77 -11.77
N ALA A 76 19.03 -7.99 -10.97
CA ALA A 76 18.18 -8.48 -9.89
C ALA A 76 17.01 -9.32 -10.43
N GLU A 77 16.35 -8.88 -11.49
CA GLU A 77 15.26 -9.64 -12.14
C GLU A 77 15.79 -10.93 -12.77
N THR A 78 16.96 -10.90 -13.39
CA THR A 78 17.62 -12.09 -13.95
C THR A 78 17.95 -13.10 -12.86
N TYR A 79 18.49 -12.65 -11.74
CA TYR A 79 18.75 -13.49 -10.58
C TYR A 79 17.46 -14.14 -10.04
N ALA A 80 16.40 -13.35 -9.90
CA ALA A 80 15.12 -13.83 -9.41
C ALA A 80 14.53 -14.90 -10.34
N ALA A 81 14.61 -14.70 -11.65
CA ALA A 81 14.14 -15.68 -12.63
C ALA A 81 14.91 -16.99 -12.55
N ALA A 82 16.25 -16.92 -12.39
CA ALA A 82 17.09 -18.10 -12.24
C ALA A 82 16.75 -18.86 -10.95
N LYS A 83 16.57 -18.14 -9.84
CA LYS A 83 16.15 -18.75 -8.56
C LYS A 83 14.80 -19.41 -8.64
N ALA A 84 13.84 -18.77 -9.30
CA ALA A 84 12.51 -19.34 -9.51
C ALA A 84 12.53 -20.64 -10.30
N ALA A 85 13.40 -20.72 -11.33
CA ALA A 85 13.58 -21.94 -12.13
C ALA A 85 14.22 -23.07 -11.33
N GLU A 86 15.16 -22.76 -10.43
CA GLU A 86 15.85 -23.75 -9.60
C GLU A 86 15.03 -24.23 -8.41
N GLN A 87 14.15 -23.38 -7.87
CA GLN A 87 13.44 -23.60 -6.60
C GLN A 87 11.93 -23.72 -6.80
N TYR A 88 11.52 -24.36 -7.87
CA TYR A 88 10.10 -24.48 -8.21
C TYR A 88 9.26 -25.06 -7.07
N ASP A 89 9.82 -25.96 -6.27
CA ASP A 89 9.17 -26.63 -5.14
C ASP A 89 9.69 -26.15 -3.78
N ASP A 90 10.34 -24.97 -3.69
CA ASP A 90 10.88 -24.47 -2.43
C ASP A 90 9.74 -24.00 -1.50
N PRO A 91 9.56 -24.64 -0.32
CA PRO A 91 8.54 -24.22 0.65
C PRO A 91 8.70 -22.76 1.11
N LEU A 92 9.93 -22.26 1.20
CA LEU A 92 10.19 -20.88 1.61
C LEU A 92 9.64 -19.88 0.60
N ARG A 93 9.70 -20.20 -0.68
CA ARG A 93 9.14 -19.36 -1.73
C ARG A 93 7.63 -19.27 -1.62
N GLU A 94 6.96 -20.41 -1.36
CA GLU A 94 5.52 -20.43 -1.14
C GLU A 94 5.11 -19.59 0.07
N GLU A 95 5.87 -19.66 1.14
CA GLU A 95 5.64 -18.81 2.33
C GLU A 95 5.79 -17.32 2.02
N ILE A 96 6.80 -16.94 1.26
CA ILE A 96 7.03 -15.55 0.86
C ILE A 96 5.89 -15.06 -0.03
N ASP A 97 5.51 -15.83 -1.03
CA ASP A 97 4.41 -15.48 -1.93
C ASP A 97 3.09 -15.36 -1.16
N HIS A 98 2.83 -16.29 -0.24
CA HIS A 98 1.66 -16.25 0.61
C HIS A 98 1.64 -15.01 1.52
N TYR A 99 2.79 -14.62 2.06
CA TYR A 99 2.92 -13.41 2.87
C TYR A 99 2.61 -12.16 2.05
N ILE A 100 3.15 -12.05 0.84
CA ILE A 100 2.90 -10.92 -0.05
C ILE A 100 1.40 -10.82 -0.39
N GLU A 101 0.76 -11.95 -0.70
CA GLU A 101 -0.68 -12.00 -0.98
C GLU A 101 -1.50 -11.63 0.25
N SER A 102 -1.11 -12.08 1.44
CA SER A 102 -1.78 -11.75 2.70
C SER A 102 -1.69 -10.24 3.00
N GLU A 103 -0.54 -9.62 2.80
CA GLU A 103 -0.35 -8.19 2.98
C GLU A 103 -1.18 -7.38 1.97
N ARG A 104 -1.25 -7.85 0.72
CA ARG A 104 -2.09 -7.23 -0.31
C ARG A 104 -3.57 -7.32 0.05
N ALA A 105 -4.02 -8.48 0.51
CA ALA A 105 -5.41 -8.68 0.94
C ALA A 105 -5.75 -7.82 2.16
N ALA A 106 -4.85 -7.71 3.13
CA ALA A 106 -5.02 -6.85 4.31
C ALA A 106 -5.12 -5.37 3.92
N ALA A 107 -4.26 -4.92 3.00
CA ALA A 107 -4.29 -3.55 2.49
C ALA A 107 -5.59 -3.26 1.73
N GLN A 108 -6.08 -4.21 0.92
CA GLN A 108 -7.34 -4.09 0.22
C GLN A 108 -8.53 -4.03 1.19
N THR A 109 -8.54 -4.89 2.21
CA THR A 109 -9.57 -4.90 3.25
C THR A 109 -9.62 -3.55 3.98
N LEU A 110 -8.47 -3.00 4.33
CA LEU A 110 -8.39 -1.68 4.98
C LEU A 110 -8.92 -0.58 4.07
N ALA A 111 -8.57 -0.61 2.78
CA ALA A 111 -9.08 0.35 1.80
C ALA A 111 -10.60 0.26 1.68
N ASP A 112 -11.15 -0.96 1.63
CA ASP A 112 -12.59 -1.19 1.56
C ASP A 112 -13.31 -0.69 2.82
N GLN A 113 -12.72 -0.89 4.00
CA GLN A 113 -13.26 -0.40 5.27
C GLN A 113 -13.27 1.13 5.32
N ILE A 114 -12.23 1.79 4.84
CA ILE A 114 -12.15 3.25 4.77
C ILE A 114 -13.22 3.78 3.81
N GLU A 115 -13.37 3.19 2.64
CA GLU A 115 -14.38 3.56 1.67
C GLU A 115 -15.79 3.44 2.25
N HIS A 116 -16.09 2.31 2.93
CA HIS A 116 -17.37 2.08 3.60
C HIS A 116 -17.64 3.14 4.67
N TYR A 117 -16.64 3.46 5.48
CA TYR A 117 -16.76 4.50 6.51
C TYR A 117 -17.07 5.87 5.91
N VAL A 118 -16.36 6.26 4.86
CA VAL A 118 -16.56 7.53 4.16
C VAL A 118 -17.98 7.60 3.57
N ASN A 119 -18.45 6.54 2.92
CA ASN A 119 -19.79 6.47 2.34
C ASN A 119 -20.86 6.52 3.41
N THR A 120 -20.72 5.81 4.52
CA THR A 120 -21.64 5.84 5.66
C THR A 120 -21.72 7.23 6.28
N ALA A 121 -20.60 7.90 6.47
CA ALA A 121 -20.57 9.27 6.98
C ALA A 121 -21.26 10.23 6.02
N HIS A 122 -21.07 10.08 4.71
CA HIS A 122 -21.73 10.89 3.69
C HIS A 122 -23.26 10.67 3.73
N GLU A 123 -23.73 9.43 3.76
CA GLU A 123 -25.16 9.10 3.86
C GLU A 123 -25.80 9.67 5.12
N ALA A 124 -25.14 9.58 6.26
CA ALA A 124 -25.59 10.17 7.51
C ALA A 124 -25.75 11.69 7.40
N ARG A 125 -24.79 12.35 6.77
CA ARG A 125 -24.83 13.80 6.53
C ARG A 125 -26.01 14.18 5.65
N VAL A 126 -26.22 13.47 4.55
CA VAL A 126 -27.36 13.70 3.63
C VAL A 126 -28.69 13.50 4.37
N THR A 127 -28.82 12.47 5.17
CA THR A 127 -30.04 12.19 5.98
C THR A 127 -30.31 13.33 6.95
N VAL A 128 -29.31 13.83 7.66
CA VAL A 128 -29.46 14.98 8.58
C VAL A 128 -29.90 16.23 7.83
N GLN A 129 -29.27 16.54 6.70
CA GLN A 129 -29.65 17.69 5.87
C GLN A 129 -31.09 17.60 5.38
N THR A 130 -31.54 16.42 4.97
CA THR A 130 -32.89 16.19 4.53
C THR A 130 -33.89 16.40 5.66
N LYS A 131 -33.62 15.91 6.87
CA LYS A 131 -34.48 16.11 8.06
C LYS A 131 -34.52 17.57 8.46
N VAL A 132 -33.43 18.27 8.47
CA VAL A 132 -33.39 19.72 8.78
C VAL A 132 -34.24 20.51 7.78
N ALA A 133 -34.09 20.21 6.49
CA ALA A 133 -34.89 20.87 5.45
C ALA A 133 -36.37 20.64 5.62
N ALA A 134 -36.79 19.43 6.00
CA ALA A 134 -38.19 19.11 6.29
C ALA A 134 -38.71 19.89 7.49
N ILE A 135 -37.97 20.01 8.58
CA ILE A 135 -38.30 20.79 9.75
C ILE A 135 -38.47 22.28 9.41
N LEU A 136 -37.54 22.83 8.65
CA LEU A 136 -37.62 24.24 8.24
C LEU A 136 -38.85 24.53 7.37
N ARG A 137 -39.18 23.64 6.46
CA ARG A 137 -40.42 23.74 5.65
C ARG A 137 -41.65 23.71 6.49
N HIS A 138 -41.73 22.81 7.47
CA HIS A 138 -42.87 22.70 8.38
C HIS A 138 -43.06 23.97 9.21
N ASN A 139 -41.95 24.51 9.77
CA ASN A 139 -42.00 25.73 10.55
C ASN A 139 -42.46 26.93 9.71
N LYS A 140 -41.99 27.02 8.47
CA LYS A 140 -42.43 28.08 7.54
C LYS A 140 -43.92 28.01 7.26
N HIS A 141 -44.46 26.83 7.02
CA HIS A 141 -45.87 26.60 6.77
C HIS A 141 -46.73 27.02 7.96
N ASN A 142 -46.34 26.64 9.18
CA ASN A 142 -47.04 27.03 10.41
C ASN A 142 -47.09 28.56 10.60
N LYS A 143 -46.00 29.28 10.29
CA LYS A 143 -45.99 30.74 10.36
C LYS A 143 -46.91 31.40 9.36
N GLU A 144 -47.06 30.86 8.18
CA GLU A 144 -47.98 31.34 7.15
C GLU A 144 -49.43 31.12 7.54
N GLU A 145 -49.77 30.05 8.23
CA GLU A 145 -51.11 29.78 8.72
C GLU A 145 -51.53 30.67 9.90
N GLU A 146 -50.60 31.17 10.71
CA GLU A 146 -50.84 32.08 11.83
C GLU A 146 -51.12 33.51 11.39
N GLN A 147 -50.88 33.85 10.14
CA GLN A 147 -51.17 35.15 9.55
C GLN A 147 -52.55 35.15 8.88
#